data_985a80b46748ff99bc331e4c526f96fb
#
_entry.id   985a80b46748ff99bc331e4c526f96fb
#
_cell.length_a   1.000
_cell.length_b   1.000
_cell.length_c   1.000
_cell.angle_alpha   90.00
_cell.angle_beta   90.00
_cell.angle_gamma   90.00
#
_symmetry.space_group_name_H-M   'P 1'
#
loop_
_entity.id
_entity.type
_entity.pdbx_description
1 polymer ?
#
loop_
_entity_poly.entity_id
_entity_poly.type
_entity_poly.pdbx_seq_one_letter_code
_entity_poly.pdbx_strand_id
1 'polypeptide(L)'
;DVFYSLTLATICTNIVTYFQITLINRWFLRPWPMIEMTLIQFVIILVWIWGSRYIYSKLYQARKLLVIYGDRNPGNLMSKMNSRRDKYDISGKVHISVGEKEIYRMMKEYDGVIIWDLPANIRNRYLKHCFAHSIRCYLSPKISDVILMGSERIHLFDTPLLVAKNMGLSIEQRAAKRLLDIIISGIGIIVASPLMLII
;
A
#
# COMPACT_ATOMS: atom_id res chain seq x y z
N ASP A 1 -5.80 -3.38 8.54
CA ASP A 1 -4.64 -4.19 8.14
C ASP A 1 -3.63 -4.36 9.28
N VAL A 2 -3.21 -3.29 9.98
CA VAL A 2 -2.24 -3.38 11.10
C VAL A 2 -2.75 -4.28 12.22
N PHE A 3 -4.02 -4.21 12.56
CA PHE A 3 -4.63 -5.07 13.58
C PHE A 3 -4.48 -6.56 13.24
N TYR A 4 -4.89 -6.95 12.02
CA TYR A 4 -4.79 -8.35 11.59
C TYR A 4 -3.34 -8.85 11.54
N SER A 5 -2.42 -8.00 11.08
CA SER A 5 -1.00 -8.32 11.01
C SER A 5 -0.40 -8.54 12.40
N LEU A 6 -0.66 -7.65 13.35
CA LEU A 6 -0.18 -7.78 14.73
C LEU A 6 -0.80 -9.00 15.44
N THR A 7 -2.10 -9.21 15.25
CA THR A 7 -2.81 -10.34 15.85
C THR A 7 -2.25 -11.68 15.33
N LEU A 8 -2.09 -11.79 14.01
CA LEU A 8 -1.54 -13.00 13.41
C LEU A 8 -0.10 -13.27 13.88
N ALA A 9 0.74 -12.22 13.88
CA ALA A 9 2.11 -12.33 14.38
C ALA A 9 2.16 -12.80 15.85
N THR A 10 1.31 -12.22 16.71
CA THR A 10 1.24 -12.60 18.12
C THR A 10 0.82 -14.05 18.30
N ILE A 11 -0.20 -14.51 17.57
CA ILE A 11 -0.66 -15.90 17.64
C ILE A 11 0.45 -16.86 17.18
N CYS A 12 1.08 -16.59 16.03
CA CYS A 12 2.18 -17.41 15.52
C CYS A 12 3.35 -17.47 16.52
N THR A 13 3.74 -16.32 17.09
CA THR A 13 4.82 -16.26 18.08
C THR A 13 4.47 -17.07 19.32
N ASN A 14 3.26 -16.94 19.85
CA ASN A 14 2.83 -17.67 21.04
C ASN A 14 2.76 -19.18 20.80
N ILE A 15 2.33 -19.63 19.62
CA ILE A 15 2.35 -21.05 19.25
C ILE A 15 3.80 -21.57 19.26
N VAL A 16 4.71 -20.88 18.60
CA VAL A 16 6.13 -21.26 18.56
C VAL A 16 6.73 -21.29 19.98
N THR A 17 6.44 -20.28 20.78
CA THR A 17 6.92 -20.19 22.18
C THR A 17 6.38 -21.34 23.03
N TYR A 18 5.10 -21.70 22.86
CA TYR A 18 4.51 -22.85 23.57
C TYR A 18 5.24 -24.14 23.23
N PHE A 19 5.53 -24.39 21.97
CA PHE A 19 6.29 -25.57 21.57
C PHE A 19 7.73 -25.55 22.10
N GLN A 20 8.40 -24.42 22.09
CA GLN A 20 9.75 -24.26 22.63
C GLN A 20 9.77 -24.57 24.14
N ILE A 21 8.85 -24.03 24.92
CA ILE A 21 8.78 -24.26 26.37
C ILE A 21 8.45 -25.73 26.66
N THR A 22 7.55 -26.34 25.88
CA THR A 22 7.20 -27.75 26.00
C THR A 22 8.40 -28.64 25.72
N LEU A 23 9.20 -28.35 24.71
CA LEU A 23 10.44 -29.07 24.39
C LEU A 23 11.49 -28.99 25.52
N ILE A 24 11.67 -27.77 26.06
CA ILE A 24 12.64 -27.55 27.14
C ILE A 24 12.23 -28.32 28.40
N ASN A 25 10.96 -28.29 28.74
CA ASN A 25 10.43 -28.97 29.97
C ASN A 25 10.22 -30.47 29.80
N ARG A 26 10.33 -31.02 28.58
CA ARG A 26 10.08 -32.44 28.23
C ARG A 26 8.70 -32.97 28.61
N TRP A 27 7.74 -32.08 28.93
CA TRP A 27 6.36 -32.40 29.30
C TRP A 27 5.41 -31.39 28.65
N PHE A 28 4.25 -31.80 28.22
CA PHE A 28 3.21 -30.93 27.76
C PHE A 28 2.69 -30.06 28.91
N LEU A 29 2.98 -28.78 28.87
CA LEU A 29 2.44 -27.84 29.85
C LEU A 29 0.95 -27.60 29.61
N ARG A 30 0.24 -27.25 30.69
CA ARG A 30 -1.15 -26.83 30.59
C ARG A 30 -1.20 -25.57 29.70
N PRO A 31 -2.04 -25.55 28.64
CA PRO A 31 -2.08 -24.41 27.70
C PRO A 31 -2.72 -23.18 28.30
N TRP A 32 -3.39 -23.27 29.45
CA TRP A 32 -4.18 -22.19 30.03
C TRP A 32 -3.41 -20.88 30.26
N PRO A 33 -2.22 -20.86 30.87
CA PRO A 33 -1.45 -19.61 31.05
C PRO A 33 -1.08 -18.95 29.73
N MET A 34 -0.86 -19.74 28.67
CA MET A 34 -0.55 -19.21 27.33
C MET A 34 -1.78 -18.54 26.70
N ILE A 35 -2.96 -19.09 26.95
CA ILE A 35 -4.23 -18.49 26.48
C ILE A 35 -4.48 -17.18 27.20
N GLU A 36 -4.32 -17.13 28.54
CA GLU A 36 -4.44 -15.89 29.31
C GLU A 36 -3.47 -14.82 28.84
N MET A 37 -2.20 -15.17 28.63
CA MET A 37 -1.20 -14.25 28.11
C MET A 37 -1.59 -13.72 26.71
N THR A 38 -2.09 -14.59 25.85
CA THR A 38 -2.55 -14.19 24.50
C THR A 38 -3.74 -13.22 24.56
N LEU A 39 -4.68 -13.44 25.48
CA LEU A 39 -5.82 -12.54 25.69
C LEU A 39 -5.36 -11.16 26.19
N ILE A 40 -4.42 -11.11 27.13
CA ILE A 40 -3.85 -9.85 27.63
C ILE A 40 -3.14 -9.10 26.50
N GLN A 41 -2.33 -9.78 25.71
CA GLN A 41 -1.66 -9.19 24.55
C GLN A 41 -2.66 -8.62 23.54
N PHE A 42 -3.78 -9.32 23.34
CA PHE A 42 -4.86 -8.84 22.46
C PHE A 42 -5.47 -7.54 22.94
N VAL A 43 -5.75 -7.43 24.25
CA VAL A 43 -6.25 -6.19 24.85
C VAL A 43 -5.24 -5.05 24.70
N ILE A 44 -3.95 -5.31 24.93
CA ILE A 44 -2.88 -4.33 24.75
C ILE A 44 -2.83 -3.84 23.30
N ILE A 45 -2.92 -4.76 22.33
CA ILE A 45 -2.93 -4.40 20.89
C ILE A 45 -4.13 -3.50 20.58
N LEU A 46 -5.32 -3.81 21.09
CA LEU A 46 -6.52 -3.00 20.87
C LEU A 46 -6.35 -1.58 21.46
N VAL A 47 -5.89 -1.49 22.70
CA VAL A 47 -5.64 -0.20 23.37
C VAL A 47 -4.59 0.62 22.60
N TRP A 48 -3.52 -0.02 22.17
CA TRP A 48 -2.47 0.63 21.39
C TRP A 48 -2.97 1.16 20.04
N ILE A 49 -3.73 0.36 19.32
CA ILE A 49 -4.30 0.78 18.02
C ILE A 49 -5.30 1.92 18.20
N TRP A 50 -6.14 1.84 19.20
CA TRP A 50 -7.11 2.90 19.50
C TRP A 50 -6.42 4.19 19.93
N GLY A 51 -5.46 4.10 20.84
CA GLY A 51 -4.66 5.23 21.31
C GLY A 51 -3.83 5.89 20.20
N SER A 52 -3.13 5.09 19.42
CA SER A 52 -2.33 5.60 18.29
C SER A 52 -3.19 6.27 17.22
N ARG A 53 -4.38 5.72 16.92
CA ARG A 53 -5.34 6.33 16.00
C ARG A 53 -5.87 7.67 16.52
N TYR A 54 -6.17 7.75 17.81
CA TYR A 54 -6.64 8.98 18.44
C TYR A 54 -5.57 10.08 18.43
N ILE A 55 -4.33 9.73 18.79
CA ILE A 55 -3.20 10.67 18.76
C ILE A 55 -2.93 11.13 17.33
N TYR A 56 -2.92 10.19 16.37
CA TYR A 56 -2.69 10.51 14.95
C TYR A 56 -3.76 11.45 14.40
N SER A 57 -5.04 11.23 14.72
CA SER A 57 -6.12 12.09 14.25
C SER A 57 -6.09 13.52 14.82
N LYS A 58 -5.53 13.69 16.01
CA LYS A 58 -5.32 15.02 16.60
C LYS A 58 -4.10 15.76 16.06
N LEU A 59 -3.01 15.02 15.79
CA LEU A 59 -1.76 15.60 15.31
C LEU A 59 -1.77 15.92 13.82
N TYR A 60 -2.48 15.12 13.03
CA TYR A 60 -2.51 15.26 11.58
C TYR A 60 -3.91 15.61 11.10
N GLN A 61 -4.12 16.86 10.79
CA GLN A 61 -5.34 17.31 10.12
C GLN A 61 -5.38 16.79 8.68
N ALA A 62 -6.59 16.49 8.22
CA ALA A 62 -6.81 16.08 6.84
C ALA A 62 -6.38 17.21 5.88
N ARG A 63 -5.63 16.85 4.85
CA ARG A 63 -5.11 17.82 3.88
C ARG A 63 -6.21 18.24 2.92
N LYS A 64 -6.31 19.54 2.71
CA LYS A 64 -7.24 20.13 1.72
C LYS A 64 -6.72 19.86 0.31
N LEU A 65 -7.50 19.15 -0.48
CA LEU A 65 -7.13 18.75 -1.84
C LEU A 65 -8.03 19.39 -2.88
N LEU A 66 -7.42 19.87 -3.96
CA LEU A 66 -8.10 20.34 -5.16
C LEU A 66 -8.08 19.24 -6.21
N VAL A 67 -9.24 18.87 -6.75
CA VAL A 67 -9.34 17.92 -7.87
C VAL A 67 -9.45 18.70 -9.19
N ILE A 68 -8.47 18.52 -10.07
CA ILE A 68 -8.49 19.04 -11.44
C ILE A 68 -8.85 17.88 -12.35
N TYR A 69 -9.93 18.03 -13.10
CA TYR A 69 -10.45 16.96 -13.96
C TYR A 69 -10.76 17.44 -15.37
N GLY A 70 -10.70 16.50 -16.32
CA GLY A 70 -11.07 16.68 -17.71
C GLY A 70 -12.43 16.05 -18.01
N ASP A 71 -12.51 15.30 -19.09
CA ASP A 71 -13.77 14.77 -19.61
C ASP A 71 -14.44 13.76 -18.66
N ARG A 72 -13.66 13.03 -17.86
CA ARG A 72 -14.17 12.00 -16.96
C ARG A 72 -14.49 12.55 -15.58
N ASN A 73 -15.74 12.40 -15.14
CA ASN A 73 -16.20 12.86 -13.84
C ASN A 73 -15.41 12.16 -12.69
N PRO A 74 -14.83 12.91 -11.74
CA PRO A 74 -14.06 12.35 -10.62
C PRO A 74 -14.91 11.75 -9.49
N GLY A 75 -16.25 11.65 -9.64
CA GLY A 75 -17.15 11.22 -8.58
C GLY A 75 -16.77 9.91 -7.88
N ASN A 76 -16.38 8.90 -8.65
CA ASN A 76 -15.93 7.62 -8.10
C ASN A 76 -14.60 7.73 -7.31
N LEU A 77 -13.69 8.59 -7.73
CA LEU A 77 -12.47 8.86 -6.99
C LEU A 77 -12.78 9.59 -5.69
N MET A 78 -13.60 10.63 -5.78
CA MET A 78 -14.01 11.43 -4.63
C MET A 78 -14.73 10.59 -3.57
N SER A 79 -15.63 9.68 -3.97
CA SER A 79 -16.31 8.78 -3.02
C SER A 79 -15.34 7.84 -2.30
N LYS A 80 -14.37 7.28 -3.03
CA LYS A 80 -13.31 6.42 -2.45
C LYS A 80 -12.38 7.19 -1.52
N MET A 81 -12.02 8.41 -1.84
CA MET A 81 -11.15 9.24 -0.99
C MET A 81 -11.91 9.78 0.21
N ASN A 82 -13.18 10.12 0.07
CA ASN A 82 -14.04 10.53 1.18
C ASN A 82 -14.31 9.44 2.23
N SER A 83 -14.10 8.16 1.89
CA SER A 83 -14.11 7.08 2.88
C SER A 83 -12.92 7.16 3.85
N ARG A 84 -11.89 7.94 3.52
CA ARG A 84 -10.68 8.16 4.32
C ARG A 84 -10.52 9.64 4.67
N ARG A 85 -11.56 10.25 5.22
CA ARG A 85 -11.58 11.65 5.67
C ARG A 85 -10.54 11.96 6.73
N ASP A 86 -10.01 10.96 7.38
CA ASP A 86 -8.88 11.06 8.31
C ASP A 86 -7.59 11.55 7.65
N LYS A 87 -7.44 11.36 6.33
CA LYS A 87 -6.23 11.70 5.57
C LYS A 87 -6.44 12.72 4.47
N TYR A 88 -7.61 12.72 3.85
CA TYR A 88 -7.91 13.49 2.65
C TYR A 88 -9.21 14.26 2.80
N ASP A 89 -9.16 15.56 2.60
CA ASP A 89 -10.32 16.43 2.53
C ASP A 89 -10.39 17.04 1.13
N ILE A 90 -11.30 16.55 0.28
CA ILE A 90 -11.50 17.10 -1.04
C ILE A 90 -12.39 18.32 -0.93
N SER A 91 -11.78 19.48 -0.75
CA SER A 91 -12.48 20.75 -0.52
C SER A 91 -12.79 21.49 -1.81
N GLY A 92 -12.17 21.13 -2.94
CA GLY A 92 -12.38 21.80 -4.22
C GLY A 92 -12.34 20.88 -5.42
N LYS A 93 -13.09 21.22 -6.46
CA LYS A 93 -13.03 20.60 -7.78
C LYS A 93 -13.06 21.66 -8.87
N VAL A 94 -12.23 21.52 -9.88
CA VAL A 94 -12.14 22.45 -11.00
C VAL A 94 -12.00 21.69 -12.32
N HIS A 95 -12.77 22.10 -13.31
CA HIS A 95 -12.67 21.56 -14.67
C HIS A 95 -11.60 22.34 -15.45
N ILE A 96 -10.91 21.68 -16.38
CA ILE A 96 -9.83 22.31 -17.18
C ILE A 96 -10.29 23.51 -18.04
N SER A 97 -11.59 23.61 -18.33
CA SER A 97 -12.16 24.73 -19.12
C SER A 97 -12.08 26.10 -18.43
N VAL A 98 -11.88 26.13 -17.12
CA VAL A 98 -11.79 27.39 -16.36
C VAL A 98 -10.57 28.22 -16.75
N GLY A 99 -9.55 27.59 -17.30
CA GLY A 99 -8.35 28.26 -17.78
C GLY A 99 -7.14 28.09 -16.84
N GLU A 100 -5.95 28.02 -17.45
CA GLU A 100 -4.72 27.67 -16.72
C GLU A 100 -4.37 28.66 -15.61
N LYS A 101 -4.52 29.96 -15.87
CA LYS A 101 -4.13 31.03 -14.91
C LYS A 101 -4.93 30.93 -13.61
N GLU A 102 -6.22 30.66 -13.71
CA GLU A 102 -7.09 30.52 -12.54
C GLU A 102 -6.83 29.22 -11.80
N ILE A 103 -6.59 28.12 -12.53
CA ILE A 103 -6.20 26.84 -11.94
C ILE A 103 -4.88 26.98 -11.16
N TYR A 104 -3.88 27.66 -11.68
CA TYR A 104 -2.61 27.89 -10.96
C TYR A 104 -2.80 28.76 -9.71
N ARG A 105 -3.73 29.69 -9.72
CA ARG A 105 -4.09 30.48 -8.54
C ARG A 105 -4.72 29.59 -7.47
N MET A 106 -5.72 28.80 -7.87
CA MET A 106 -6.40 27.87 -6.96
C MET A 106 -5.45 26.84 -6.37
N MET A 107 -4.49 26.32 -7.14
CA MET A 107 -3.50 25.35 -6.65
C MET A 107 -2.72 25.83 -5.42
N LYS A 108 -2.51 27.13 -5.27
CA LYS A 108 -1.76 27.70 -4.14
C LYS A 108 -2.57 27.74 -2.83
N GLU A 109 -3.88 27.63 -2.91
CA GLU A 109 -4.80 27.71 -1.77
C GLU A 109 -5.00 26.33 -1.10
N TYR A 110 -4.48 25.24 -1.71
CA TYR A 110 -4.66 23.88 -1.26
C TYR A 110 -3.35 23.21 -0.90
N ASP A 111 -3.40 22.27 0.04
CA ASP A 111 -2.22 21.51 0.49
C ASP A 111 -1.73 20.49 -0.54
N GLY A 112 -2.58 20.18 -1.51
CA GLY A 112 -2.24 19.28 -2.61
C GLY A 112 -3.29 19.26 -3.70
N VAL A 113 -2.88 18.72 -4.84
CA VAL A 113 -3.66 18.70 -6.07
C VAL A 113 -3.79 17.27 -6.57
N ILE A 114 -4.99 16.91 -6.99
CA ILE A 114 -5.26 15.64 -7.66
C ILE A 114 -5.52 15.93 -9.13
N ILE A 115 -4.69 15.38 -10.00
CA ILE A 115 -4.86 15.49 -11.46
C ILE A 115 -5.55 14.22 -11.95
N TRP A 116 -6.80 14.37 -12.40
CA TRP A 116 -7.63 13.26 -12.83
C TRP A 116 -7.97 13.34 -14.31
N ASP A 117 -7.58 12.30 -15.04
CA ASP A 117 -7.92 12.05 -16.46
C ASP A 117 -7.70 13.24 -17.39
N LEU A 118 -6.54 13.88 -17.31
CA LEU A 118 -6.14 14.95 -18.22
C LEU A 118 -5.34 14.42 -19.42
N PRO A 119 -5.41 15.10 -20.58
CA PRO A 119 -4.48 14.89 -21.68
C PRO A 119 -3.02 15.02 -21.22
N ALA A 120 -2.12 14.23 -21.82
CA ALA A 120 -0.73 14.12 -21.35
C ALA A 120 0.03 15.45 -21.33
N ASN A 121 -0.20 16.31 -22.34
CA ASN A 121 0.43 17.63 -22.45
C ASN A 121 0.02 18.56 -21.29
N ILE A 122 -1.27 18.64 -20.98
CA ILE A 122 -1.82 19.47 -19.90
C ILE A 122 -1.41 18.91 -18.54
N ARG A 123 -1.53 17.57 -18.36
CA ARG A 123 -1.11 16.86 -17.15
C ARG A 123 0.35 17.16 -16.81
N ASN A 124 1.25 17.02 -17.79
CA ASN A 124 2.67 17.25 -17.59
C ASN A 124 2.98 18.70 -17.23
N ARG A 125 2.22 19.65 -17.75
CA ARG A 125 2.36 21.07 -17.44
C ARG A 125 1.98 21.35 -15.99
N TYR A 126 0.84 20.82 -15.54
CA TYR A 126 0.42 20.96 -14.14
C TYR A 126 1.35 20.21 -13.17
N LEU A 127 1.83 19.03 -13.56
CA LEU A 127 2.81 18.30 -12.78
C LEU A 127 4.10 19.08 -12.56
N LYS A 128 4.65 19.67 -13.64
CA LYS A 128 5.86 20.51 -13.56
C LYS A 128 5.62 21.74 -12.68
N HIS A 129 4.44 22.36 -12.78
CA HIS A 129 4.09 23.50 -11.93
C HIS A 129 4.02 23.11 -10.45
N CYS A 130 3.34 22.00 -10.12
CA CYS A 130 3.28 21.50 -8.76
C CYS A 130 4.68 21.17 -8.21
N PHE A 131 5.53 20.55 -9.02
CA PHE A 131 6.90 20.23 -8.62
C PHE A 131 7.74 21.47 -8.35
N ALA A 132 7.68 22.47 -9.25
CA ALA A 132 8.42 23.74 -9.11
C ALA A 132 8.00 24.54 -7.86
N HIS A 133 6.75 24.43 -7.42
CA HIS A 133 6.23 25.16 -6.26
C HIS A 133 6.09 24.27 -5.01
N SER A 134 6.68 23.07 -5.00
CA SER A 134 6.59 22.13 -3.89
C SER A 134 5.16 21.77 -3.45
N ILE A 135 4.20 21.86 -4.39
CA ILE A 135 2.80 21.47 -4.16
C ILE A 135 2.70 19.95 -4.33
N ARG A 136 2.10 19.28 -3.36
CA ARG A 136 1.89 17.84 -3.44
C ARG A 136 0.90 17.49 -4.54
N CYS A 137 1.33 16.61 -5.45
CA CYS A 137 0.53 16.23 -6.61
C CYS A 137 0.22 14.72 -6.59
N TYR A 138 -1.05 14.38 -6.72
CA TYR A 138 -1.54 13.01 -6.89
C TYR A 138 -1.97 12.83 -8.34
N LEU A 139 -1.45 11.79 -8.99
CA LEU A 139 -1.70 11.52 -10.39
C LEU A 139 -2.33 10.14 -10.56
N SER A 140 -3.32 10.04 -11.45
CA SER A 140 -3.73 8.74 -11.97
C SER A 140 -2.71 8.31 -13.03
N PRO A 141 -1.96 7.19 -12.82
CA PRO A 141 -0.96 6.75 -13.78
C PRO A 141 -1.63 6.29 -15.08
N LYS A 142 -1.05 6.68 -16.21
CA LYS A 142 -1.38 6.14 -17.53
C LYS A 142 -0.50 4.91 -17.82
N ILE A 143 -0.88 4.12 -18.82
CA ILE A 143 -0.13 2.91 -19.21
C ILE A 143 1.35 3.25 -19.49
N SER A 144 1.62 4.36 -20.16
CA SER A 144 2.98 4.85 -20.39
C SER A 144 3.77 5.09 -19.10
N ASP A 145 3.12 5.64 -18.08
CA ASP A 145 3.77 5.90 -16.79
C ASP A 145 4.11 4.60 -16.07
N VAL A 146 3.21 3.62 -16.12
CA VAL A 146 3.43 2.28 -15.54
C VAL A 146 4.59 1.57 -16.23
N ILE A 147 4.68 1.65 -17.57
CA ILE A 147 5.80 1.10 -18.34
C ILE A 147 7.12 1.78 -17.93
N LEU A 148 7.12 3.12 -17.81
CA LEU A 148 8.31 3.86 -17.41
C LEU A 148 8.74 3.59 -15.97
N MET A 149 7.80 3.36 -15.06
CA MET A 149 8.10 2.96 -13.67
C MET A 149 8.79 1.60 -13.59
N GLY A 150 8.48 0.68 -14.50
CA GLY A 150 9.10 -0.64 -14.59
C GLY A 150 10.35 -0.69 -15.47
N SER A 151 10.79 0.44 -16.06
CA SER A 151 11.94 0.49 -16.95
C SER A 151 13.25 0.52 -16.17
N GLU A 152 14.28 -0.11 -16.76
CA GLU A 152 15.63 -0.11 -16.24
C GLU A 152 16.34 1.20 -16.63
N ARG A 153 17.06 1.78 -15.66
CA ARG A 153 17.88 2.97 -15.92
C ARG A 153 19.26 2.54 -16.36
N ILE A 154 19.67 2.95 -17.54
CA ILE A 154 21.02 2.77 -18.05
C ILE A 154 21.66 4.13 -18.33
N HIS A 155 22.97 4.20 -18.18
CA HIS A 155 23.75 5.35 -18.59
C HIS A 155 24.58 4.98 -19.81
N LEU A 156 24.32 5.67 -20.91
CA LEU A 156 25.16 5.57 -22.10
C LEU A 156 26.02 6.83 -22.16
N PHE A 157 27.26 6.69 -21.74
CA PHE A 157 28.14 7.86 -21.45
C PHE A 157 27.47 8.78 -20.44
N ASP A 158 27.33 10.06 -20.76
CA ASP A 158 26.70 11.07 -19.88
C ASP A 158 25.15 11.19 -20.07
N THR A 159 24.57 10.34 -20.92
CA THR A 159 23.14 10.42 -21.22
C THR A 159 22.37 9.33 -20.46
N PRO A 160 21.47 9.73 -19.54
CA PRO A 160 20.59 8.76 -18.87
C PRO A 160 19.50 8.28 -19.84
N LEU A 161 19.35 6.97 -19.99
CA LEU A 161 18.33 6.34 -20.80
C LEU A 161 17.45 5.40 -19.97
N LEU A 162 16.18 5.30 -20.37
CA LEU A 162 15.23 4.35 -19.80
C LEU A 162 14.99 3.23 -20.81
N VAL A 163 15.28 2.00 -20.42
CA VAL A 163 15.02 0.82 -21.24
C VAL A 163 13.72 0.18 -20.80
N ALA A 164 12.67 0.38 -21.58
CA ALA A 164 11.39 -0.28 -21.37
C ALA A 164 11.37 -1.58 -22.17
N LYS A 165 11.46 -2.71 -21.49
CA LYS A 165 11.35 -4.04 -22.10
C LYS A 165 10.17 -4.78 -21.49
N ASN A 166 9.38 -5.43 -22.31
CA ASN A 166 8.41 -6.40 -21.83
C ASN A 166 9.14 -7.71 -21.50
N MET A 167 9.94 -7.67 -20.44
CA MET A 167 10.57 -8.86 -19.92
C MET A 167 9.58 -9.52 -18.96
N GLY A 168 9.20 -10.75 -19.25
CA GLY A 168 8.59 -11.62 -18.26
C GLY A 168 9.51 -11.76 -17.02
N LEU A 169 9.16 -12.65 -16.11
CA LEU A 169 9.97 -12.91 -14.92
C LEU A 169 11.45 -13.13 -15.29
N SER A 170 12.37 -12.46 -14.61
CA SER A 170 13.81 -12.71 -14.74
C SER A 170 14.13 -14.16 -14.41
N ILE A 171 15.29 -14.65 -14.86
CA ILE A 171 15.74 -16.03 -14.59
C ILE A 171 15.74 -16.31 -13.09
N GLU A 172 16.21 -15.35 -12.28
CA GLU A 172 16.23 -15.45 -10.81
C GLU A 172 14.81 -15.53 -10.24
N GLN A 173 13.88 -14.70 -10.72
CA GLN A 173 12.48 -14.71 -10.28
C GLN A 173 11.77 -16.01 -10.68
N ARG A 174 12.10 -16.58 -11.86
CA ARG A 174 11.60 -17.91 -12.27
C ARG A 174 12.14 -19.01 -11.39
N ALA A 175 13.43 -18.94 -11.05
CA ALA A 175 14.06 -19.91 -10.14
C ALA A 175 13.46 -19.83 -8.74
N ALA A 176 13.33 -18.62 -8.18
CA ALA A 176 12.70 -18.39 -6.89
C ALA A 176 11.24 -18.86 -6.87
N LYS A 177 10.47 -18.57 -7.93
CA LYS A 177 9.10 -19.06 -8.06
C LYS A 177 9.05 -20.59 -8.08
N ARG A 178 9.88 -21.26 -8.89
CA ARG A 178 9.91 -22.72 -8.95
C ARG A 178 10.28 -23.35 -7.59
N LEU A 179 11.24 -22.75 -6.90
CA LEU A 179 11.63 -23.22 -5.58
C LEU A 179 10.48 -23.12 -4.58
N LEU A 180 9.75 -21.99 -4.57
CA LEU A 180 8.55 -21.82 -3.76
C LEU A 180 7.46 -22.83 -4.14
N ASP A 181 7.21 -23.03 -5.44
CA ASP A 181 6.21 -24.00 -5.93
C ASP A 181 6.55 -25.42 -5.45
N ILE A 182 7.82 -25.83 -5.49
CA ILE A 182 8.29 -27.16 -5.01
C ILE A 182 8.11 -27.29 -3.51
N ILE A 183 8.49 -26.26 -2.73
CA ILE A 183 8.33 -26.28 -1.25
C ILE A 183 6.86 -26.38 -0.87
N ILE A 184 6.02 -25.53 -1.47
CA ILE A 184 4.58 -25.51 -1.15
C ILE A 184 3.90 -26.81 -1.56
N SER A 185 4.21 -27.34 -2.76
CA SER A 185 3.67 -28.62 -3.22
C SER A 185 4.17 -29.79 -2.37
N GLY A 186 5.44 -29.80 -1.97
CA GLY A 186 6.00 -30.81 -1.08
C GLY A 186 5.32 -30.84 0.29
N ILE A 187 5.15 -29.66 0.91
CA ILE A 187 4.41 -29.55 2.18
C ILE A 187 2.94 -29.98 1.97
N GLY A 188 2.33 -29.56 0.86
CA GLY A 188 0.96 -29.95 0.52
C GLY A 188 0.79 -31.49 0.41
N ILE A 189 1.74 -32.18 -0.23
CA ILE A 189 1.73 -33.63 -0.34
C ILE A 189 1.88 -34.30 1.04
N ILE A 190 2.81 -33.81 1.87
CA ILE A 190 3.01 -34.35 3.23
C ILE A 190 1.75 -34.21 4.09
N VAL A 191 1.10 -33.05 4.02
CA VAL A 191 -0.14 -32.79 4.78
C VAL A 191 -1.34 -33.57 4.22
N ALA A 192 -1.42 -33.73 2.92
CA ALA A 192 -2.52 -34.45 2.27
C ALA A 192 -2.34 -36.00 2.29
N SER A 193 -1.10 -36.45 2.43
CA SER A 193 -0.80 -37.94 2.39
C SER A 193 -1.60 -38.77 3.40
N PRO A 194 -1.78 -38.37 4.68
CA PRO A 194 -2.57 -39.19 5.60
C PRO A 194 -4.06 -39.21 5.23
N LEU A 195 -4.58 -38.14 4.67
CA LEU A 195 -5.96 -38.08 4.17
C LEU A 195 -6.17 -38.97 2.95
N MET A 196 -5.18 -39.02 2.03
CA MET A 196 -5.23 -39.87 0.85
C MET A 196 -5.05 -41.37 1.17
N LEU A 197 -4.43 -41.71 2.29
CA LEU A 197 -4.30 -43.09 2.74
C LEU A 197 -5.57 -43.64 3.40
N ILE A 198 -6.50 -42.78 3.81
CA ILE A 198 -7.75 -43.13 4.48
C ILE A 198 -8.91 -43.30 3.44
N ILE A 199 -8.76 -42.77 2.25
CA ILE A 199 -9.71 -42.89 1.14
C ILE A 199 -9.30 -44.07 0.24
#